data_196362c94b393b71c239152c8e100831
#
_entry.id   196362c94b393b71c239152c8e100831
#
_cell.length_a   1.000
_cell.length_b   1.000
_cell.length_c   1.000
_cell.angle_alpha   90.00
_cell.angle_beta   90.00
_cell.angle_gamma   90.00
#
_symmetry.space_group_name_H-M   'P 1'
#
loop_
_entity.id
_entity.type
_entity.pdbx_description
1 polymer ?
#
loop_
_entity_poly.entity_id
_entity_poly.type
_entity_poly.pdbx_seq_one_letter_code
_entity_poly.pdbx_strand_id
1 'polypeptide(L)'
;MDKNYDITVEQLKELLEGESPINLIDVREEYEYEDDNLGAKLIPLGEIPDHLEAFEALKGQEIYIHCRSGARSGKAKQFLISQGFENIHNVLGGIMAYREM
;
A
#
# COMPACT_ATOMS: atom_id res chain seq x y z
N MET A 1 -9.82 19.06 -0.80
CA MET A 1 -8.60 18.49 -0.23
C MET A 1 -8.44 17.04 -0.71
N ASP A 2 -7.26 16.66 -1.15
CA ASP A 2 -7.03 15.32 -1.66
C ASP A 2 -7.02 14.30 -0.50
N LYS A 3 -7.94 13.34 -0.57
CA LYS A 3 -8.01 12.25 0.42
C LYS A 3 -7.11 11.08 0.06
N ASN A 4 -6.54 11.10 -1.14
CA ASN A 4 -5.76 10.00 -1.69
C ASN A 4 -4.32 10.45 -1.97
N TYR A 5 -3.75 11.26 -1.07
CA TYR A 5 -2.39 11.75 -1.24
C TYR A 5 -1.37 10.62 -1.13
N ASP A 6 -0.25 10.77 -1.84
CA ASP A 6 0.85 9.81 -1.75
C ASP A 6 1.76 10.17 -0.59
N ILE A 7 2.54 9.21 -0.11
CA ILE A 7 3.49 9.44 0.97
C ILE A 7 4.90 9.01 0.54
N THR A 8 5.89 9.55 1.24
CA THR A 8 7.29 9.19 1.04
C THR A 8 7.63 7.99 1.93
N VAL A 9 8.79 7.35 1.67
CA VAL A 9 9.26 6.26 2.53
C VAL A 9 9.66 6.77 3.91
N GLU A 10 10.09 8.03 4.03
CA GLU A 10 10.37 8.65 5.32
C GLU A 10 9.09 8.75 6.15
N GLN A 11 7.99 9.17 5.53
CA GLN A 11 6.69 9.24 6.19
C GLN A 11 6.19 7.84 6.57
N LEU A 12 6.40 6.85 5.69
CA LEU A 12 6.04 5.47 6.01
C LEU A 12 6.81 4.96 7.23
N LYS A 13 8.11 5.25 7.28
CA LYS A 13 8.94 4.84 8.41
C LYS A 13 8.41 5.42 9.71
N GLU A 14 8.04 6.70 9.72
CA GLU A 14 7.46 7.34 10.90
C GLU A 14 6.17 6.64 11.34
N LEU A 15 5.31 6.30 10.37
CA LEU A 15 4.07 5.58 10.65
C LEU A 15 4.32 4.21 11.24
N LEU A 16 5.30 3.47 10.70
CA LEU A 16 5.62 2.12 11.18
C LEU A 16 6.27 2.13 12.55
N GLU A 17 7.00 3.19 12.89
CA GLU A 17 7.62 3.37 14.20
C GLU A 17 6.65 3.91 15.24
N GLY A 18 5.48 4.38 14.82
CA GLY A 18 4.45 4.90 15.71
C GLY A 18 3.79 3.79 16.52
N GLU A 19 3.00 4.21 17.52
CA GLU A 19 2.34 3.28 18.43
C GLU A 19 1.10 2.63 17.85
N SER A 20 0.46 3.29 16.87
CA SER A 20 -0.77 2.77 16.25
C SER A 20 -0.47 1.94 15.04
N PRO A 21 -1.09 0.75 14.88
CA PRO A 21 -0.92 -0.03 13.67
C PRO A 21 -1.53 0.69 12.47
N ILE A 22 -0.97 0.45 11.28
CA ILE A 22 -1.48 1.01 10.04
C ILE A 22 -1.92 -0.11 9.10
N ASN A 23 -2.73 0.25 8.11
CA ASN A 23 -3.16 -0.69 7.08
C ASN A 23 -2.18 -0.57 5.91
N LEU A 24 -1.17 -1.41 5.90
CA LEU A 24 -0.16 -1.45 4.84
C LEU A 24 -0.37 -2.68 3.97
N ILE A 25 -0.56 -2.47 2.68
CA ILE A 25 -0.82 -3.54 1.70
C ILE A 25 0.36 -3.60 0.73
N ASP A 26 0.89 -4.80 0.52
CA ASP A 26 1.94 -5.08 -0.46
C ASP A 26 1.31 -5.72 -1.68
N VAL A 27 1.45 -5.09 -2.85
CA VAL A 27 0.83 -5.58 -4.08
C VAL A 27 1.83 -6.27 -5.02
N ARG A 28 2.99 -6.66 -4.46
CA ARG A 28 3.99 -7.44 -5.20
C ARG A 28 3.57 -8.90 -5.31
N GLU A 29 4.39 -9.72 -5.92
CA GLU A 29 4.15 -11.15 -6.01
C GLU A 29 4.64 -11.86 -4.75
N GLU A 30 4.11 -13.07 -4.51
CA GLU A 30 4.44 -13.85 -3.33
C GLU A 30 5.96 -14.10 -3.19
N TYR A 31 6.64 -14.42 -4.31
CA TYR A 31 8.08 -14.69 -4.26
C TYR A 31 8.89 -13.45 -3.85
N GLU A 32 8.42 -12.26 -4.23
CA GLU A 32 9.05 -11.00 -3.82
C GLU A 32 8.88 -10.78 -2.31
N TYR A 33 7.68 -11.06 -1.82
CA TYR A 33 7.34 -10.91 -0.41
C TYR A 33 8.16 -11.87 0.46
N GLU A 34 8.32 -13.10 0.02
CA GLU A 34 9.11 -14.11 0.74
C GLU A 34 10.58 -13.72 0.81
N ASP A 35 11.10 -13.07 -0.22
CA ASP A 35 12.49 -12.63 -0.27
C ASP A 35 12.75 -11.50 0.74
N ASP A 36 11.87 -10.50 0.78
CA ASP A 36 11.96 -9.38 1.71
C ASP A 36 10.60 -8.68 1.78
N ASN A 37 10.19 -8.25 2.97
CA ASN A 37 8.93 -7.54 3.13
C ASN A 37 8.98 -6.58 4.31
N LEU A 38 7.98 -5.69 4.37
CA LEU A 38 7.85 -4.70 5.44
C LEU A 38 6.79 -5.11 6.47
N GLY A 39 6.36 -6.36 6.46
CA GLY A 39 5.32 -6.84 7.36
C GLY A 39 3.91 -6.46 6.92
N ALA A 40 3.75 -6.02 5.67
CA ALA A 40 2.45 -5.64 5.12
C ALA A 40 1.60 -6.88 4.83
N LYS A 41 0.31 -6.65 4.64
CA LYS A 41 -0.59 -7.70 4.15
C LYS A 41 -0.38 -7.85 2.64
N LEU A 42 -0.10 -9.05 2.19
CA LEU A 42 0.14 -9.31 0.76
C LEU A 42 -1.17 -9.51 0.02
N ILE A 43 -1.42 -8.67 -0.99
CA ILE A 43 -2.50 -8.85 -1.95
C ILE A 43 -1.91 -8.45 -3.30
N PRO A 44 -1.43 -9.42 -4.10
CA PRO A 44 -0.82 -9.09 -5.40
C PRO A 44 -1.75 -8.28 -6.29
N LEU A 45 -1.18 -7.38 -7.07
CA LEU A 45 -1.95 -6.46 -7.93
C LEU A 45 -3.02 -7.19 -8.75
N GLY A 46 -2.66 -8.31 -9.36
CA GLY A 46 -3.60 -9.06 -10.20
C GLY A 46 -4.74 -9.72 -9.43
N GLU A 47 -4.63 -9.81 -8.11
CA GLU A 47 -5.66 -10.42 -7.26
C GLU A 47 -6.57 -9.40 -6.57
N ILE A 48 -6.25 -8.12 -6.66
CA ILE A 48 -7.06 -7.09 -5.98
C ILE A 48 -8.54 -7.16 -6.35
N PRO A 49 -8.93 -7.34 -7.64
CA PRO A 49 -10.35 -7.42 -7.98
C PRO A 49 -11.09 -8.56 -7.27
N ASP A 50 -10.38 -9.63 -6.91
CA ASP A 50 -10.97 -10.78 -6.22
C ASP A 50 -10.97 -10.62 -4.69
N HIS A 51 -10.38 -9.55 -4.17
CA HIS A 51 -10.24 -9.31 -2.73
C HIS A 51 -10.76 -7.94 -2.31
N LEU A 52 -11.77 -7.41 -3.00
CA LEU A 52 -12.32 -6.09 -2.68
C LEU A 52 -12.94 -6.06 -1.27
N GLU A 53 -13.42 -7.19 -0.76
CA GLU A 53 -13.96 -7.26 0.59
C GLU A 53 -12.93 -6.90 1.67
N ALA A 54 -11.65 -7.17 1.40
CA ALA A 54 -10.58 -6.80 2.33
C ALA A 54 -10.48 -5.27 2.46
N PHE A 55 -10.70 -4.56 1.36
CA PHE A 55 -10.68 -3.10 1.36
C PHE A 55 -11.97 -2.51 1.89
N GLU A 56 -13.11 -3.19 1.64
CA GLU A 56 -14.39 -2.79 2.22
C GLU A 56 -14.33 -2.82 3.75
N ALA A 57 -13.67 -3.81 4.32
CA ALA A 57 -13.50 -3.92 5.77
C ALA A 57 -12.70 -2.77 6.36
N LEU A 58 -11.89 -2.08 5.55
CA LEU A 58 -11.06 -0.95 5.98
C LEU A 58 -11.66 0.41 5.60
N LYS A 59 -12.90 0.42 5.10
CA LYS A 59 -13.54 1.65 4.65
C LYS A 59 -13.58 2.70 5.77
N GLY A 60 -13.21 3.93 5.43
CA GLY A 60 -13.10 5.01 6.41
C GLY A 60 -11.76 5.10 7.11
N GLN A 61 -10.87 4.14 6.88
CA GLN A 61 -9.53 4.15 7.45
C GLN A 61 -8.51 4.49 6.38
N GLU A 62 -7.32 4.92 6.81
CA GLU A 62 -6.21 5.20 5.89
C GLU A 62 -5.58 3.89 5.42
N ILE A 63 -5.40 3.74 4.10
CA ILE A 63 -4.83 2.53 3.51
C ILE A 63 -3.58 2.92 2.72
N TYR A 64 -2.46 2.31 3.08
CA TYR A 64 -1.16 2.56 2.44
C TYR A 64 -0.80 1.37 1.58
N ILE A 65 -0.42 1.62 0.32
CA ILE A 65 -0.11 0.56 -0.64
C ILE A 65 1.31 0.74 -1.14
N HIS A 66 2.09 -0.33 -1.12
CA HIS A 66 3.44 -0.29 -1.67
C HIS A 66 3.71 -1.48 -2.59
N CYS A 67 4.71 -1.31 -3.43
CA CYS A 67 5.27 -2.37 -4.23
C CYS A 67 6.79 -2.20 -4.22
N ARG A 68 7.48 -2.60 -5.28
CA ARG A 68 8.93 -2.45 -5.33
C ARG A 68 9.36 -0.99 -5.51
N SER A 69 8.77 -0.28 -6.49
CA SER A 69 9.20 1.08 -6.86
C SER A 69 8.07 2.11 -6.88
N GLY A 70 6.84 1.70 -6.66
CA GLY A 70 5.68 2.59 -6.66
C GLY A 70 4.80 2.49 -7.90
N ALA A 71 5.23 1.79 -8.95
CA ALA A 71 4.47 1.71 -10.20
C ALA A 71 3.23 0.81 -10.08
N ARG A 72 3.41 -0.41 -9.57
CA ARG A 72 2.28 -1.34 -9.40
C ARG A 72 1.31 -0.84 -8.34
N SER A 73 1.82 -0.29 -7.23
CA SER A 73 0.98 0.26 -6.17
C SER A 73 0.22 1.49 -6.65
N GLY A 74 0.81 2.27 -7.55
CA GLY A 74 0.10 3.38 -8.19
C GLY A 74 -1.09 2.90 -9.02
N LYS A 75 -0.93 1.79 -9.75
CA LYS A 75 -2.03 1.19 -10.51
C LYS A 75 -3.11 0.62 -9.58
N ALA A 76 -2.70 -0.01 -8.48
CA ALA A 76 -3.63 -0.51 -7.48
C ALA A 76 -4.47 0.62 -6.89
N LYS A 77 -3.84 1.73 -6.55
CA LYS A 77 -4.52 2.92 -6.04
C LYS A 77 -5.55 3.42 -7.03
N GLN A 78 -5.16 3.57 -8.31
CA GLN A 78 -6.06 4.04 -9.35
C GLN A 78 -7.29 3.13 -9.48
N PHE A 79 -7.06 1.82 -9.48
CA PHE A 79 -8.16 0.86 -9.57
C PHE A 79 -9.11 0.98 -8.38
N LEU A 80 -8.57 1.04 -7.17
CA LEU A 80 -9.40 1.14 -5.96
C LEU A 80 -10.22 2.43 -5.93
N ILE A 81 -9.62 3.54 -6.33
CA ILE A 81 -10.35 4.81 -6.44
C ILE A 81 -11.49 4.68 -7.45
N SER A 82 -11.25 4.00 -8.59
CA SER A 82 -12.29 3.78 -9.60
C SER A 82 -13.44 2.92 -9.08
N GLN A 83 -13.19 2.11 -8.04
CA GLN A 83 -14.21 1.29 -7.40
C GLN A 83 -14.90 2.02 -6.22
N GLY A 84 -14.60 3.29 -6.02
CA GLY A 84 -15.26 4.12 -5.01
C GLY A 84 -14.54 4.18 -3.66
N PHE A 85 -13.36 3.61 -3.55
CA PHE A 85 -12.60 3.68 -2.30
C PHE A 85 -11.89 5.02 -2.16
N GLU A 86 -11.72 5.48 -0.93
CA GLU A 86 -11.02 6.72 -0.59
C GLU A 86 -9.93 6.41 0.43
N ASN A 87 -9.08 7.41 0.69
CA ASN A 87 -7.99 7.32 1.67
C ASN A 87 -6.95 6.28 1.27
N ILE A 88 -6.67 6.21 -0.04
CA ILE A 88 -5.70 5.28 -0.61
C ILE A 88 -4.40 6.03 -0.91
N HIS A 89 -3.33 5.64 -0.25
CA HIS A 89 -2.04 6.33 -0.33
C HIS A 89 -0.97 5.43 -0.94
N ASN A 90 -0.39 5.84 -2.07
CA ASN A 90 0.72 5.13 -2.67
C ASN A 90 2.01 5.51 -1.95
N VAL A 91 2.83 4.53 -1.61
CA VAL A 91 4.17 4.78 -1.04
C VAL A 91 5.14 4.98 -2.19
N LEU A 92 5.55 6.23 -2.39
CA LEU A 92 6.47 6.59 -3.47
C LEU A 92 7.83 5.95 -3.28
N GLY A 93 8.34 5.32 -4.34
CA GLY A 93 9.64 4.64 -4.30
C GLY A 93 9.59 3.21 -3.75
N GLY A 94 8.50 2.82 -3.09
CA GLY A 94 8.28 1.46 -2.62
C GLY A 94 9.33 0.92 -1.66
N ILE A 95 9.38 -0.42 -1.53
CA ILE A 95 10.33 -1.08 -0.64
C ILE A 95 11.78 -0.80 -1.03
N MET A 96 12.04 -0.60 -2.34
CA MET A 96 13.38 -0.31 -2.81
C MET A 96 13.91 0.99 -2.19
N ALA A 97 13.13 2.07 -2.25
CA ALA A 97 13.51 3.34 -1.63
C ALA A 97 13.57 3.22 -0.10
N TYR A 98 12.67 2.45 0.48
CA TYR A 98 12.65 2.22 1.93
C TYR A 98 13.96 1.58 2.40
N ARG A 99 14.46 0.60 1.66
CA ARG A 99 15.71 -0.09 2.00
C ARG A 99 16.98 0.74 1.77
N GLU A 100 16.87 1.78 0.95
CA GLU A 100 17.98 2.69 0.66
C GLU A 100 18.14 3.83 1.68
N MET A 101 17.21 3.96 2.61
CA MET A 101 17.28 5.01 3.64
C MET A 101 18.44 4.78 4.61
#